data_b7865a80ff6a99667740fd86a3866f1e
#
_entry.id   b7865a80ff6a99667740fd86a3866f1e
#
_cell.length_a   1.000
_cell.length_b   1.000
_cell.length_c   1.000
_cell.angle_alpha   90.00
_cell.angle_beta   90.00
_cell.angle_gamma   90.00
#
_symmetry.space_group_name_H-M   'P 1'
#
loop_
_entity.id
_entity.type
_entity.pdbx_description
1 polymer ?
#
loop_
_entity_poly.entity_id
_entity_poly.type
_entity_poly.pdbx_seq_one_letter_code
_entity_poly.pdbx_strand_id
1 'polypeptide(L)'
;MADEAQNVIVLKDAYDRWAESKGDSADHWTAIFADKIKFGSLAGGEYGAAYLTTYQTRDQLAQYFAGIKRDWEMIEYVTEHFVAQGDRVVMLGRCSWRNRRTGKVVATPKADSWRFADGKAIEFYEYYDTAQLRDATT
;
A
#
# COMPACT_ATOMS: atom_id res chain seq x y z
N MET A 1 -3.57 25.05 3.28
CA MET A 1 -4.08 24.79 1.94
C MET A 1 -3.48 23.50 1.42
N ALA A 2 -4.29 22.65 0.79
CA ALA A 2 -3.78 21.41 0.22
C ALA A 2 -2.87 21.71 -0.97
N ASP A 3 -1.79 20.96 -1.10
CA ASP A 3 -0.88 21.04 -2.24
C ASP A 3 -1.00 19.75 -3.06
N GLU A 4 -1.93 19.73 -4.00
CA GLU A 4 -2.23 18.56 -4.82
C GLU A 4 -1.01 18.09 -5.60
N ALA A 5 -0.30 19.01 -6.24
CA ALA A 5 0.85 18.65 -7.07
C ALA A 5 1.99 18.08 -6.23
N GLN A 6 2.28 18.67 -5.08
CA GLN A 6 3.34 18.18 -4.19
C GLN A 6 3.01 16.82 -3.60
N ASN A 7 1.74 16.59 -3.22
CA ASN A 7 1.30 15.30 -2.70
C ASN A 7 1.46 14.20 -3.75
N VAL A 8 1.15 14.48 -5.01
CA VAL A 8 1.35 13.54 -6.11
C VAL A 8 2.84 13.23 -6.31
N ILE A 9 3.70 14.25 -6.26
CA ILE A 9 5.14 14.07 -6.41
C ILE A 9 5.69 13.15 -5.32
N VAL A 10 5.29 13.36 -4.07
CA VAL A 10 5.71 12.53 -2.93
C VAL A 10 5.30 11.08 -3.16
N LEU A 11 4.06 10.85 -3.61
CA LEU A 11 3.57 9.49 -3.84
C LEU A 11 4.23 8.83 -5.04
N LYS A 12 4.41 9.54 -6.15
CA LYS A 12 5.10 8.97 -7.33
C LYS A 12 6.49 8.48 -6.96
N ASP A 13 7.26 9.28 -6.23
CA ASP A 13 8.58 8.88 -5.79
C ASP A 13 8.53 7.65 -4.89
N ALA A 14 7.60 7.61 -3.95
CA ALA A 14 7.45 6.49 -3.03
C ALA A 14 7.06 5.20 -3.74
N TYR A 15 6.12 5.27 -4.69
CA TYR A 15 5.72 4.11 -5.49
C TYR A 15 6.85 3.62 -6.41
N ASP A 16 7.61 4.53 -7.01
CA ASP A 16 8.74 4.15 -7.86
C ASP A 16 9.79 3.38 -7.05
N ARG A 17 10.10 3.84 -5.85
CA ARG A 17 11.02 3.13 -4.94
C ARG A 17 10.50 1.76 -4.55
N TRP A 18 9.19 1.66 -4.32
CA TRP A 18 8.54 0.40 -3.97
C TRP A 18 8.64 -0.62 -5.11
N ALA A 19 8.34 -0.20 -6.33
CA ALA A 19 8.42 -1.04 -7.52
C ALA A 19 9.87 -1.44 -7.85
N GLU A 20 10.79 -0.48 -7.83
CA GLU A 20 12.20 -0.71 -8.17
C GLU A 20 12.88 -1.63 -7.16
N SER A 21 12.56 -1.49 -5.89
CA SER A 21 13.14 -2.32 -4.82
C SER A 21 12.44 -3.67 -4.67
N LYS A 22 11.38 -3.93 -5.44
CA LYS A 22 10.56 -5.14 -5.30
C LYS A 22 10.01 -5.28 -3.88
N GLY A 23 9.48 -4.18 -3.35
CA GLY A 23 8.85 -4.17 -2.04
C GLY A 23 9.81 -4.06 -0.86
N ASP A 24 11.00 -3.49 -1.06
CA ASP A 24 12.01 -3.35 -0.02
C ASP A 24 12.29 -1.89 0.35
N SER A 25 11.28 -1.02 0.29
CA SER A 25 11.39 0.39 0.64
C SER A 25 10.44 0.79 1.77
N ALA A 26 10.21 -0.12 2.73
CA ALA A 26 9.30 0.12 3.85
C ALA A 26 9.67 1.37 4.66
N ASP A 27 10.96 1.62 4.88
CA ASP A 27 11.42 2.79 5.63
C ASP A 27 11.02 4.10 4.95
N HIS A 28 11.09 4.14 3.63
CA HIS A 28 10.67 5.32 2.88
C HIS A 28 9.17 5.55 3.00
N TRP A 29 8.36 4.48 2.89
CA TRP A 29 6.92 4.57 3.11
C TRP A 29 6.62 5.11 4.51
N THR A 30 7.23 4.53 5.53
CA THR A 30 7.02 4.93 6.91
C THR A 30 7.32 6.42 7.11
N ALA A 31 8.36 6.94 6.45
CA ALA A 31 8.79 8.32 6.58
C ALA A 31 7.78 9.34 6.03
N ILE A 32 6.90 8.96 5.10
CA ILE A 32 5.92 9.91 4.56
C ILE A 32 4.66 10.03 5.41
N PHE A 33 4.44 9.14 6.36
CA PHE A 33 3.27 9.17 7.24
C PHE A 33 3.47 10.07 8.45
N ALA A 34 2.37 10.66 8.92
CA ALA A 34 2.33 11.33 10.22
C ALA A 34 2.33 10.29 11.34
N ASP A 35 2.47 10.75 12.60
CA ASP A 35 2.48 9.84 13.76
C ASP A 35 1.14 9.14 13.96
N LYS A 36 0.03 9.88 13.79
CA LYS A 36 -1.33 9.34 13.91
C LYS A 36 -1.93 9.24 12.52
N ILE A 37 -2.50 8.08 12.22
CA ILE A 37 -2.99 7.77 10.88
C ILE A 37 -4.29 6.97 10.94
N LYS A 38 -4.95 6.89 9.78
CA LYS A 38 -5.98 5.91 9.50
C LYS A 38 -5.49 5.07 8.34
N PHE A 39 -5.06 3.87 8.61
CA PHE A 39 -4.54 2.94 7.60
C PHE A 39 -5.49 1.76 7.52
N GLY A 40 -5.88 1.37 6.32
CA GLY A 40 -6.76 0.24 6.12
C GLY A 40 -6.41 -0.58 4.89
N SER A 41 -6.84 -1.84 4.93
CA SER A 41 -6.65 -2.79 3.84
C SER A 41 -7.94 -3.59 3.67
N LEU A 42 -8.37 -3.78 2.43
CA LEU A 42 -9.68 -4.36 2.14
C LEU A 42 -9.87 -5.76 2.72
N ALA A 43 -8.80 -6.56 2.80
CA ALA A 43 -8.87 -7.91 3.37
C ALA A 43 -9.26 -7.95 4.84
N GLY A 44 -9.02 -6.86 5.59
CA GLY A 44 -9.45 -6.77 6.98
C GLY A 44 -8.86 -7.79 7.93
N GLY A 45 -7.63 -8.25 7.66
CA GLY A 45 -6.94 -9.24 8.49
C GLY A 45 -7.31 -10.68 8.22
N GLU A 46 -8.13 -10.95 7.20
CA GLU A 46 -8.58 -12.30 6.85
C GLU A 46 -7.60 -13.02 5.90
N TYR A 47 -7.92 -14.25 5.55
CA TYR A 47 -7.21 -15.09 4.58
C TYR A 47 -5.76 -15.38 4.96
N GLY A 48 -5.48 -15.53 6.26
CA GLY A 48 -4.12 -15.80 6.75
C GLY A 48 -3.19 -14.61 6.68
N ALA A 49 -3.70 -13.43 6.33
CA ALA A 49 -2.94 -12.19 6.20
C ALA A 49 -3.38 -11.19 7.28
N ALA A 50 -3.16 -11.53 8.55
CA ALA A 50 -3.58 -10.73 9.69
C ALA A 50 -3.03 -9.29 9.65
N TYR A 51 -1.87 -9.09 9.03
CA TYR A 51 -1.23 -7.79 8.90
C TYR A 51 -1.90 -6.89 7.86
N LEU A 52 -2.73 -7.42 6.96
CA LEU A 52 -3.53 -6.63 6.01
C LEU A 52 -4.82 -6.17 6.70
N THR A 53 -4.67 -5.24 7.62
CA THR A 53 -5.74 -4.79 8.53
C THR A 53 -5.65 -3.28 8.76
N THR A 54 -6.27 -2.80 9.82
CA THR A 54 -6.27 -1.38 10.18
C THR A 54 -5.16 -1.06 11.18
N TYR A 55 -4.59 0.13 11.04
CA TYR A 55 -3.57 0.65 11.95
C TYR A 55 -3.87 2.12 12.24
N GLN A 56 -3.49 2.58 13.42
CA GLN A 56 -3.80 3.93 13.90
C GLN A 56 -2.55 4.78 14.14
N THR A 57 -1.37 4.17 14.15
CA THR A 57 -0.12 4.89 14.35
C THR A 57 0.92 4.45 13.34
N ARG A 58 1.83 5.37 13.02
CA ARG A 58 2.94 5.10 12.11
C ARG A 58 3.79 3.92 12.58
N ASP A 59 4.05 3.83 13.88
CA ASP A 59 4.91 2.76 14.43
C ASP A 59 4.33 1.37 14.20
N GLN A 60 3.00 1.24 14.16
CA GLN A 60 2.33 -0.04 13.90
C GLN A 60 2.56 -0.55 12.48
N LEU A 61 2.93 0.32 11.54
CA LEU A 61 3.13 -0.07 10.13
C LEU A 61 4.29 -1.04 9.95
N ALA A 62 5.19 -1.15 10.91
CA ALA A 62 6.24 -2.16 10.88
C ALA A 62 5.67 -3.57 10.77
N GLN A 63 4.52 -3.83 11.41
CA GLN A 63 3.82 -5.12 11.34
C GLN A 63 3.28 -5.41 9.95
N TYR A 64 2.72 -4.39 9.29
CA TYR A 64 2.20 -4.48 7.93
C TYR A 64 3.30 -4.87 6.95
N PHE A 65 4.40 -4.12 6.96
CA PHE A 65 5.51 -4.35 6.03
C PHE A 65 6.25 -5.66 6.33
N ALA A 66 6.42 -6.02 7.60
CA ALA A 66 7.05 -7.28 7.96
C ALA A 66 6.24 -8.48 7.47
N GLY A 67 4.92 -8.42 7.59
CA GLY A 67 4.03 -9.48 7.11
C GLY A 67 4.10 -9.64 5.60
N ILE A 68 4.08 -8.54 4.86
CA ILE A 68 4.20 -8.58 3.40
C ILE A 68 5.53 -9.20 2.99
N LYS A 69 6.62 -8.75 3.59
CA LYS A 69 7.96 -9.25 3.24
C LYS A 69 8.14 -10.73 3.56
N ARG A 70 7.57 -11.17 4.68
CA ARG A 70 7.64 -12.57 5.11
C ARG A 70 6.88 -13.50 4.16
N ASP A 71 5.67 -13.10 3.74
CA ASP A 71 4.74 -14.00 3.06
C ASP A 71 4.71 -13.84 1.54
N TRP A 72 5.18 -12.72 1.02
CA TRP A 72 5.00 -12.38 -0.39
C TRP A 72 6.29 -11.94 -1.07
N GLU A 73 6.36 -12.25 -2.36
CA GLU A 73 7.41 -11.75 -3.26
C GLU A 73 6.74 -10.89 -4.32
N MET A 74 7.17 -9.64 -4.44
CA MET A 74 6.65 -8.76 -5.49
C MET A 74 7.18 -9.19 -6.84
N ILE A 75 6.25 -9.43 -7.78
CA ILE A 75 6.59 -9.70 -9.18
C ILE A 75 6.60 -8.40 -9.97
N GLU A 76 5.53 -7.60 -9.81
CA GLU A 76 5.34 -6.37 -10.57
C GLU A 76 4.48 -5.40 -9.76
N TYR A 77 4.78 -4.10 -9.90
CA TYR A 77 3.95 -3.05 -9.32
C TYR A 77 3.94 -1.86 -10.28
N VAL A 78 2.77 -1.54 -10.83
CA VAL A 78 2.62 -0.51 -11.86
C VAL A 78 1.61 0.52 -11.39
N THR A 79 2.03 1.79 -11.37
CA THR A 79 1.13 2.91 -11.12
C THR A 79 0.77 3.54 -12.46
N GLU A 80 -0.52 3.66 -12.75
CA GLU A 80 -1.00 4.13 -14.05
C GLU A 80 -1.53 5.55 -13.99
N HIS A 81 -2.27 5.90 -12.94
CA HIS A 81 -2.88 7.21 -12.79
C HIS A 81 -2.83 7.70 -11.35
N PHE A 82 -2.66 9.01 -11.18
CA PHE A 82 -2.81 9.69 -9.90
C PHE A 82 -3.88 10.75 -10.07
N VAL A 83 -4.96 10.64 -9.30
CA VAL A 83 -6.08 11.58 -9.32
C VAL A 83 -6.07 12.34 -8.00
N ALA A 84 -5.84 13.65 -8.05
CA ALA A 84 -5.75 14.49 -6.87
C ALA A 84 -6.92 15.47 -6.81
N GLN A 85 -7.51 15.62 -5.64
CA GLN A 85 -8.54 16.60 -5.36
C GLN A 85 -8.39 17.07 -3.91
N GLY A 86 -8.06 18.34 -3.71
CA GLY A 86 -7.83 18.88 -2.38
C GLY A 86 -6.69 18.16 -1.67
N ASP A 87 -6.95 17.62 -0.49
CA ASP A 87 -5.98 16.88 0.31
C ASP A 87 -5.97 15.37 0.01
N ARG A 88 -6.73 14.92 -0.98
CA ARG A 88 -6.83 13.50 -1.36
C ARG A 88 -6.11 13.22 -2.65
N VAL A 89 -5.49 12.03 -2.70
CA VAL A 89 -4.90 11.48 -3.92
C VAL A 89 -5.33 10.02 -4.03
N VAL A 90 -5.76 9.61 -5.22
CA VAL A 90 -6.04 8.20 -5.51
C VAL A 90 -5.04 7.72 -6.55
N MET A 91 -4.33 6.66 -6.24
CA MET A 91 -3.49 5.96 -7.20
C MET A 91 -4.29 4.82 -7.80
N LEU A 92 -4.30 4.75 -9.12
CA LEU A 92 -4.91 3.65 -9.87
C LEU A 92 -3.79 2.90 -10.59
N GLY A 93 -3.73 1.58 -10.41
CA GLY A 93 -2.69 0.78 -11.00
C GLY A 93 -2.97 -0.70 -10.89
N ARG A 94 -1.92 -1.49 -10.86
CA ARG A 94 -2.00 -2.96 -10.74
C ARG A 94 -0.72 -3.51 -10.14
N CYS A 95 -0.81 -4.68 -9.54
CA CYS A 95 0.36 -5.36 -8.99
C CYS A 95 0.20 -6.87 -9.05
N SER A 96 1.33 -7.56 -8.96
CA SER A 96 1.37 -9.02 -8.86
C SER A 96 2.35 -9.43 -7.79
N TRP A 97 1.93 -10.40 -6.99
CA TRP A 97 2.71 -10.93 -5.88
C TRP A 97 2.61 -12.45 -5.84
N ARG A 98 3.71 -13.12 -5.52
CA ARG A 98 3.72 -14.57 -5.30
C ARG A 98 3.71 -14.84 -3.81
N ASN A 99 2.79 -15.73 -3.36
CA ASN A 99 2.80 -16.20 -1.99
C ASN A 99 3.98 -17.16 -1.82
N ARG A 100 4.84 -16.89 -0.84
CA ARG A 100 6.07 -17.67 -0.65
C ARG A 100 5.79 -19.12 -0.18
N ARG A 101 4.69 -19.32 0.52
CA ARG A 101 4.31 -20.66 1.01
C ARG A 101 3.65 -21.53 -0.06
N THR A 102 2.69 -20.97 -0.80
CA THR A 102 1.88 -21.71 -1.78
C THR A 102 2.46 -21.66 -3.19
N GLY A 103 3.29 -20.66 -3.49
CA GLY A 103 3.78 -20.40 -4.85
C GLY A 103 2.74 -19.78 -5.77
N LYS A 104 1.52 -19.57 -5.30
CA LYS A 104 0.43 -19.00 -6.11
C LYS A 104 0.58 -17.50 -6.24
N VAL A 105 0.05 -16.95 -7.33
CA VAL A 105 0.19 -15.53 -7.68
C VAL A 105 -1.13 -14.81 -7.53
N VAL A 106 -1.09 -13.63 -6.91
CA VAL A 106 -2.17 -12.65 -6.99
C VAL A 106 -1.78 -11.63 -8.06
N ALA A 107 -2.63 -11.44 -9.07
CA ALA A 107 -2.47 -10.37 -10.06
C ALA A 107 -3.77 -9.57 -10.03
N THR A 108 -3.70 -8.33 -9.59
CA THR A 108 -4.91 -7.55 -9.28
C THR A 108 -4.79 -6.10 -9.71
N PRO A 109 -5.89 -5.50 -10.22
CA PRO A 109 -6.00 -4.05 -10.24
C PRO A 109 -5.92 -3.53 -8.81
N LYS A 110 -5.41 -2.33 -8.63
CA LYS A 110 -5.26 -1.75 -7.31
C LYS A 110 -5.65 -0.29 -7.32
N ALA A 111 -6.37 0.11 -6.29
CA ALA A 111 -6.67 1.51 -6.03
C ALA A 111 -6.28 1.84 -4.59
N ASP A 112 -5.43 2.84 -4.43
CA ASP A 112 -5.01 3.31 -3.11
C ASP A 112 -5.53 4.72 -2.89
N SER A 113 -6.27 4.91 -1.81
CA SER A 113 -6.81 6.21 -1.42
C SER A 113 -5.95 6.82 -0.33
N TRP A 114 -5.44 8.01 -0.59
CA TRP A 114 -4.56 8.75 0.31
C TRP A 114 -5.18 10.06 0.74
N ARG A 115 -4.82 10.51 1.94
CA ARG A 115 -5.12 11.85 2.39
C ARG A 115 -3.89 12.42 3.09
N PHE A 116 -3.64 13.71 2.86
CA PHE A 116 -2.48 14.42 3.39
C PHE A 116 -2.89 15.58 4.29
N ALA A 117 -2.04 15.87 5.27
CA ALA A 117 -2.13 17.09 6.08
C ALA A 117 -0.69 17.55 6.36
N ASP A 118 -0.42 18.83 6.13
CA ASP A 118 0.89 19.44 6.38
C ASP A 118 2.05 18.66 5.74
N GLY A 119 1.82 18.16 4.53
CA GLY A 119 2.83 17.44 3.75
C GLY A 119 3.05 15.99 4.16
N LYS A 120 2.28 15.47 5.11
CA LYS A 120 2.38 14.08 5.58
C LYS A 120 1.10 13.30 5.28
N ALA A 121 1.23 12.02 4.99
CA ALA A 121 0.09 11.15 4.80
C ALA A 121 -0.56 10.85 6.16
N ILE A 122 -1.87 11.06 6.25
CA ILE A 122 -2.66 10.81 7.46
C ILE A 122 -3.69 9.71 7.26
N GLU A 123 -4.07 9.40 6.01
CA GLU A 123 -4.98 8.30 5.71
C GLU A 123 -4.47 7.54 4.51
N PHE A 124 -4.64 6.23 4.56
CA PHE A 124 -4.38 5.32 3.45
C PHE A 124 -5.39 4.18 3.51
N TYR A 125 -5.96 3.83 2.38
CA TYR A 125 -6.80 2.63 2.27
C TYR A 125 -6.53 1.97 0.93
N GLU A 126 -6.26 0.66 0.94
CA GLU A 126 -5.98 -0.08 -0.28
C GLU A 126 -7.13 -1.02 -0.67
N TYR A 127 -7.46 -0.98 -1.95
CA TYR A 127 -8.50 -1.81 -2.57
C TYR A 127 -7.87 -2.73 -3.59
N TYR A 128 -8.19 -4.00 -3.54
CA TYR A 128 -7.67 -5.00 -4.45
C TYR A 128 -8.60 -6.20 -4.48
N ASP A 129 -8.29 -7.20 -5.33
CA ASP A 129 -9.12 -8.40 -5.46
C ASP A 129 -8.87 -9.36 -4.31
N THR A 130 -9.75 -9.36 -3.31
CA THR A 130 -9.62 -10.21 -2.13
C THR A 130 -9.90 -11.68 -2.43
N ALA A 131 -10.65 -11.99 -3.48
CA ALA A 131 -10.87 -13.38 -3.90
C ALA A 131 -9.56 -14.01 -4.37
N GLN A 132 -8.75 -13.27 -5.15
CA GLN A 132 -7.43 -13.75 -5.56
C GLN A 132 -6.49 -13.91 -4.37
N LEU A 133 -6.54 -12.99 -3.41
CA LEU A 133 -5.75 -13.09 -2.19
C LEU A 133 -6.10 -14.39 -1.44
N ARG A 134 -7.38 -14.64 -1.22
CA ARG A 134 -7.85 -15.87 -0.57
C ARG A 134 -7.35 -17.10 -1.31
N ASP A 135 -7.50 -17.15 -2.63
CA ASP A 135 -7.11 -18.30 -3.44
C ASP A 135 -5.60 -18.54 -3.41
N ALA A 136 -4.80 -17.47 -3.37
CA ALA A 136 -3.35 -17.58 -3.32
C ALA A 136 -2.81 -18.05 -1.95
N THR A 137 -3.58 -17.87 -0.88
CA THR A 137 -3.17 -18.27 0.47
C THR A 137 -3.65 -19.69 0.85
N THR A 138 -4.43 -20.30 0.05
CA THR A 138 -4.92 -21.69 0.24
C THR A 138 -4.29 -22.62 -0.78
#